data_92063254f08a0923935e2b25821f51f2
#
_entry.id   92063254f08a0923935e2b25821f51f2
#
_cell.length_a   1.000
_cell.length_b   1.000
_cell.length_c   1.000
_cell.angle_alpha   90.00
_cell.angle_beta   90.00
_cell.angle_gamma   90.00
#
_symmetry.space_group_name_H-M   'P 1'
#
loop_
_entity.id
_entity.type
_entity.pdbx_description
1 polymer ?
#
loop_
_entity_poly.entity_id
_entity_poly.type
_entity_poly.pdbx_seq_one_letter_code
_entity_poly.pdbx_strand_id
1 'polypeptide(L)'
;MNLTDKCALITGASRGIGRAIAMKLASEGVHVAINYLRSQTPALETAQAIEQFGVRAVPIKGNVADRGQLECIFEKIRTEFGRLDIVVSNAASGVLKPAVELTERHWHWTMDINAGALLGLIQHAMPLMGERGGRVIAVSSLGAVRAIPDYAAVGASKAALESLVRHLAVELAPRGINVNAVSAGVVETDALKHFPRREEILDNSRRRTPAGRLTTPEDVANVVYFLCTPLADMIQGQTLVVDGGYSIVA
;
A
#
# COMPACT_ATOMS: atom_id res chain seq x y z
N MET A 1 -22.53 0.36 -4.94
CA MET A 1 -21.25 0.92 -5.43
C MET A 1 -20.56 -0.22 -6.14
N ASN A 2 -20.40 -0.13 -7.43
CA ASN A 2 -20.00 -1.34 -8.16
C ASN A 2 -18.52 -1.23 -8.61
N LEU A 3 -17.63 -2.02 -7.98
CA LEU A 3 -16.29 -2.25 -8.44
C LEU A 3 -16.15 -3.57 -9.22
N THR A 4 -17.28 -4.25 -9.51
CA THR A 4 -17.33 -5.51 -10.24
C THR A 4 -16.59 -5.40 -11.57
N ASP A 5 -15.84 -6.44 -11.92
CA ASP A 5 -15.01 -6.57 -13.13
C ASP A 5 -13.87 -5.55 -13.26
N LYS A 6 -13.59 -4.77 -12.22
CA LYS A 6 -12.38 -3.96 -12.14
C LYS A 6 -11.15 -4.83 -11.85
N CYS A 7 -9.97 -4.34 -12.24
CA CYS A 7 -8.70 -5.03 -12.02
C CYS A 7 -7.81 -4.18 -11.12
N ALA A 8 -7.26 -4.79 -10.07
CA ALA A 8 -6.37 -4.16 -9.11
C ALA A 8 -4.98 -4.82 -9.08
N LEU A 9 -3.93 -4.03 -9.03
CA LEU A 9 -2.60 -4.45 -8.61
C LEU A 9 -2.37 -4.03 -7.16
N ILE A 10 -2.04 -4.99 -6.28
CA ILE A 10 -1.67 -4.68 -4.91
C ILE A 10 -0.25 -5.21 -4.66
N THR A 11 0.68 -4.31 -4.33
CA THR A 11 2.06 -4.69 -4.07
C THR A 11 2.23 -5.15 -2.62
N GLY A 12 3.04 -6.20 -2.41
CA GLY A 12 3.21 -6.78 -1.08
C GLY A 12 1.93 -7.40 -0.51
N ALA A 13 1.08 -8.01 -1.36
CA ALA A 13 -0.25 -8.48 -1.00
C ALA A 13 -0.31 -9.92 -0.46
N SER A 14 0.81 -10.56 -0.21
CA SER A 14 0.84 -11.93 0.33
C SER A 14 0.43 -12.05 1.80
N ARG A 15 0.45 -10.94 2.57
CA ARG A 15 0.15 -10.91 4.02
C ARG A 15 -0.19 -9.50 4.51
N GLY A 16 -0.60 -9.42 5.79
CA GLY A 16 -0.82 -8.14 6.49
C GLY A 16 -1.81 -7.22 5.80
N ILE A 17 -1.52 -5.92 5.79
CA ILE A 17 -2.38 -4.89 5.20
C ILE A 17 -2.65 -5.16 3.71
N GLY A 18 -1.62 -5.50 2.94
CA GLY A 18 -1.78 -5.78 1.51
C GLY A 18 -2.73 -6.95 1.23
N ARG A 19 -2.67 -8.02 2.04
CA ARG A 19 -3.62 -9.14 1.94
C ARG A 19 -5.04 -8.72 2.30
N ALA A 20 -5.22 -7.96 3.38
CA ALA A 20 -6.54 -7.48 3.77
C ALA A 20 -7.17 -6.58 2.68
N ILE A 21 -6.38 -5.69 2.07
CA ILE A 21 -6.82 -4.87 0.94
C ILE A 21 -7.23 -5.75 -0.24
N ALA A 22 -6.42 -6.76 -0.58
CA ALA A 22 -6.70 -7.69 -1.68
C ALA A 22 -8.01 -8.45 -1.44
N MET A 23 -8.21 -8.99 -0.25
CA MET A 23 -9.44 -9.70 0.16
C MET A 23 -10.65 -8.78 0.13
N LYS A 24 -10.52 -7.54 0.65
CA LYS A 24 -11.63 -6.57 0.65
C LYS A 24 -12.04 -6.19 -0.76
N LEU A 25 -11.10 -5.85 -1.64
CA LEU A 25 -11.42 -5.50 -3.03
C LEU A 25 -12.02 -6.71 -3.78
N ALA A 26 -11.52 -7.91 -3.54
CA ALA A 26 -12.04 -9.14 -4.13
C ALA A 26 -13.48 -9.43 -3.72
N SER A 27 -13.83 -9.22 -2.43
CA SER A 27 -15.21 -9.39 -1.93
C SER A 27 -16.20 -8.40 -2.55
N GLU A 28 -15.70 -7.34 -3.20
CA GLU A 28 -16.49 -6.33 -3.92
C GLU A 28 -16.44 -6.54 -5.46
N GLY A 29 -15.99 -7.72 -5.89
CA GLY A 29 -16.00 -8.14 -7.29
C GLY A 29 -14.77 -7.71 -8.12
N VAL A 30 -13.68 -7.28 -7.49
CA VAL A 30 -12.44 -6.85 -8.16
C VAL A 30 -11.52 -8.04 -8.43
N HIS A 31 -11.02 -8.17 -9.66
CA HIS A 31 -9.94 -9.11 -10.00
C HIS A 31 -8.60 -8.59 -9.48
N VAL A 32 -7.75 -9.44 -8.93
CA VAL A 32 -6.56 -9.00 -8.19
C VAL A 32 -5.27 -9.60 -8.72
N ALA A 33 -4.31 -8.75 -9.08
CA ALA A 33 -2.90 -9.08 -9.23
C ALA A 33 -2.20 -8.94 -7.87
N ILE A 34 -1.71 -10.06 -7.33
CA ILE A 34 -1.06 -10.15 -6.01
C ILE A 34 0.44 -10.10 -6.21
N ASN A 35 1.05 -8.92 -6.08
CA ASN A 35 2.51 -8.86 -6.17
C ASN A 35 3.15 -9.27 -4.85
N TYR A 36 4.21 -10.06 -4.95
CA TYR A 36 5.07 -10.48 -3.85
C TYR A 36 6.54 -10.60 -4.29
N LEU A 37 7.48 -10.54 -3.33
CA LEU A 37 8.90 -10.72 -3.62
C LEU A 37 9.42 -12.10 -3.17
N ARG A 38 9.20 -12.47 -1.90
CA ARG A 38 9.77 -13.67 -1.27
C ARG A 38 8.73 -14.68 -0.78
N SER A 39 7.55 -14.23 -0.42
CA SER A 39 6.52 -15.03 0.27
C SER A 39 5.57 -15.69 -0.75
N GLN A 40 6.08 -16.71 -1.48
CA GLN A 40 5.31 -17.39 -2.53
C GLN A 40 4.11 -18.16 -1.96
N THR A 41 4.32 -19.02 -0.96
CA THR A 41 3.23 -19.82 -0.36
C THR A 41 2.11 -18.93 0.18
N PRO A 42 2.36 -17.90 1.00
CA PRO A 42 1.30 -16.97 1.42
C PRO A 42 0.63 -16.22 0.27
N ALA A 43 1.33 -15.95 -0.84
CA ALA A 43 0.71 -15.32 -2.00
C ALA A 43 -0.26 -16.26 -2.72
N LEU A 44 0.08 -17.55 -2.85
CA LEU A 44 -0.79 -18.58 -3.39
C LEU A 44 -2.02 -18.82 -2.50
N GLU A 45 -1.83 -18.91 -1.19
CA GLU A 45 -2.94 -19.03 -0.22
C GLU A 45 -3.88 -17.82 -0.30
N THR A 46 -3.33 -16.61 -0.47
CA THR A 46 -4.14 -15.39 -0.66
C THR A 46 -4.93 -15.46 -1.97
N ALA A 47 -4.33 -15.95 -3.05
CA ALA A 47 -5.02 -16.12 -4.34
C ALA A 47 -6.19 -17.10 -4.22
N GLN A 48 -5.95 -18.27 -3.62
CA GLN A 48 -7.01 -19.27 -3.40
C GLN A 48 -8.17 -18.72 -2.56
N ALA A 49 -7.87 -17.93 -1.53
CA ALA A 49 -8.90 -17.29 -0.71
C ALA A 49 -9.71 -16.23 -1.50
N ILE A 50 -9.06 -15.48 -2.39
CA ILE A 50 -9.70 -14.50 -3.25
C ILE A 50 -10.62 -15.16 -4.29
N GLU A 51 -10.21 -16.27 -4.87
CA GLU A 51 -11.00 -17.01 -5.86
C GLU A 51 -12.34 -17.53 -5.30
N GLN A 52 -12.46 -17.70 -3.98
CA GLN A 52 -13.74 -18.04 -3.32
C GLN A 52 -14.81 -16.96 -3.47
N PHE A 53 -14.43 -15.72 -3.80
CA PHE A 53 -15.37 -14.64 -4.11
C PHE A 53 -15.84 -14.65 -5.58
N GLY A 54 -15.42 -15.62 -6.39
CA GLY A 54 -15.78 -15.72 -7.80
C GLY A 54 -14.99 -14.78 -8.73
N VAL A 55 -13.92 -14.17 -8.25
CA VAL A 55 -13.04 -13.29 -9.02
C VAL A 55 -11.70 -13.95 -9.33
N ARG A 56 -10.97 -13.42 -10.31
CA ARG A 56 -9.64 -13.92 -10.66
C ARG A 56 -8.58 -13.35 -9.72
N ALA A 57 -7.63 -14.20 -9.30
CA ALA A 57 -6.47 -13.81 -8.52
C ALA A 57 -5.19 -14.31 -9.19
N VAL A 58 -4.24 -13.41 -9.48
CA VAL A 58 -3.00 -13.76 -10.16
C VAL A 58 -1.80 -13.39 -9.30
N PRO A 59 -1.12 -14.36 -8.67
CA PRO A 59 0.12 -14.13 -7.95
C PRO A 59 1.26 -13.78 -8.93
N ILE A 60 1.96 -12.68 -8.68
CA ILE A 60 3.03 -12.18 -9.53
C ILE A 60 4.28 -11.88 -8.68
N LYS A 61 5.33 -12.67 -8.88
CA LYS A 61 6.62 -12.43 -8.23
C LYS A 61 7.36 -11.28 -8.91
N GLY A 62 7.87 -10.33 -8.11
CA GLY A 62 8.73 -9.26 -8.62
C GLY A 62 9.07 -8.22 -7.58
N ASN A 63 10.25 -7.63 -7.72
CA ASN A 63 10.71 -6.50 -6.92
C ASN A 63 10.21 -5.21 -7.54
N VAL A 64 9.41 -4.45 -6.81
CA VAL A 64 8.83 -3.17 -7.26
C VAL A 64 9.85 -2.03 -7.40
N ALA A 65 11.04 -2.17 -6.82
CA ALA A 65 12.14 -1.22 -6.98
C ALA A 65 13.07 -1.54 -8.16
N ASP A 66 12.82 -2.65 -8.88
CA ASP A 66 13.59 -3.07 -10.04
C ASP A 66 12.79 -2.83 -11.32
N ARG A 67 13.30 -1.99 -12.21
CA ARG A 67 12.60 -1.61 -13.45
C ARG A 67 12.30 -2.80 -14.36
N GLY A 68 13.25 -3.71 -14.55
CA GLY A 68 13.04 -4.88 -15.40
C GLY A 68 11.99 -5.82 -14.83
N GLN A 69 11.96 -5.99 -13.50
CA GLN A 69 10.93 -6.79 -12.84
C GLN A 69 9.56 -6.09 -12.85
N LEU A 70 9.50 -4.76 -12.78
CA LEU A 70 8.26 -4.03 -12.99
C LEU A 70 7.68 -4.28 -14.39
N GLU A 71 8.50 -4.23 -15.44
CA GLU A 71 8.07 -4.57 -16.81
C GLU A 71 7.43 -5.96 -16.85
N CYS A 72 8.08 -6.97 -16.26
CA CYS A 72 7.54 -8.34 -16.18
C CYS A 72 6.21 -8.40 -15.41
N ILE A 73 6.08 -7.66 -14.29
CA ILE A 73 4.84 -7.58 -13.52
C ILE A 73 3.70 -7.04 -14.40
N PHE A 74 3.92 -5.92 -15.08
CA PHE A 74 2.91 -5.28 -15.90
C PHE A 74 2.59 -6.02 -17.19
N GLU A 75 3.56 -6.72 -17.78
CA GLU A 75 3.31 -7.61 -18.90
C GLU A 75 2.41 -8.78 -18.50
N LYS A 76 2.62 -9.35 -17.31
CA LYS A 76 1.74 -10.38 -16.78
C LYS A 76 0.32 -9.85 -16.54
N ILE A 77 0.18 -8.63 -16.00
CA ILE A 77 -1.12 -7.99 -15.82
C ILE A 77 -1.81 -7.76 -17.15
N ARG A 78 -1.07 -7.30 -18.17
CA ARG A 78 -1.61 -7.11 -19.52
C ARG A 78 -2.14 -8.41 -20.11
N THR A 79 -1.37 -9.49 -20.00
CA THR A 79 -1.75 -10.81 -20.53
C THR A 79 -2.98 -11.37 -19.80
N GLU A 80 -3.03 -11.24 -18.48
CA GLU A 80 -4.08 -11.85 -17.67
C GLU A 80 -5.39 -11.04 -17.65
N PHE A 81 -5.30 -9.70 -17.61
CA PHE A 81 -6.46 -8.85 -17.41
C PHE A 81 -6.75 -7.89 -18.57
N GLY A 82 -5.73 -7.54 -19.37
CA GLY A 82 -5.85 -6.57 -20.46
C GLY A 82 -6.11 -5.14 -20.02
N ARG A 83 -6.31 -4.89 -18.72
CA ARG A 83 -6.62 -3.59 -18.10
C ARG A 83 -6.13 -3.50 -16.68
N LEU A 84 -6.05 -2.27 -16.18
CA LEU A 84 -5.83 -1.99 -14.77
C LEU A 84 -6.66 -0.77 -14.36
N ASP A 85 -7.38 -0.85 -13.25
CA ASP A 85 -8.24 0.22 -12.75
C ASP A 85 -7.73 0.77 -11.41
N ILE A 86 -7.08 -0.09 -10.62
CA ILE A 86 -6.66 0.23 -9.25
C ILE A 86 -5.21 -0.19 -9.07
N VAL A 87 -4.38 0.71 -8.52
CA VAL A 87 -3.02 0.41 -8.06
C VAL A 87 -2.91 0.72 -6.58
N VAL A 88 -2.49 -0.27 -5.80
CA VAL A 88 -2.19 -0.09 -4.38
C VAL A 88 -0.70 -0.32 -4.15
N SER A 89 0.03 0.77 -3.89
CA SER A 89 1.44 0.76 -3.48
C SER A 89 1.53 0.51 -1.98
N ASN A 90 1.62 -0.78 -1.61
CA ASN A 90 1.70 -1.22 -0.21
C ASN A 90 3.03 -1.89 0.13
N ALA A 91 3.76 -2.45 -0.85
CA ALA A 91 5.07 -3.04 -0.59
C ALA A 91 5.98 -2.03 0.11
N ALA A 92 6.57 -2.43 1.22
CA ALA A 92 7.47 -1.61 2.00
C ALA A 92 8.61 -2.45 2.58
N SER A 93 9.72 -1.79 2.81
CA SER A 93 10.88 -2.34 3.50
C SER A 93 11.62 -1.24 4.23
N GLY A 94 12.56 -1.61 5.08
CA GLY A 94 13.38 -0.63 5.77
C GLY A 94 14.27 -1.26 6.83
N VAL A 95 15.22 -0.48 7.31
CA VAL A 95 16.12 -0.83 8.39
C VAL A 95 15.79 0.04 9.59
N LEU A 96 15.60 -0.59 10.73
CA LEU A 96 15.31 0.08 12.00
C LEU A 96 16.63 0.25 12.76
N LYS A 97 17.17 1.48 12.73
CA LYS A 97 18.44 1.86 13.34
C LYS A 97 18.47 3.35 13.65
N PRO A 98 19.30 3.78 14.63
CA PRO A 98 19.62 5.20 14.79
C PRO A 98 20.08 5.82 13.46
N ALA A 99 19.64 7.05 13.19
CA ALA A 99 19.93 7.72 11.91
C ALA A 99 21.43 7.80 11.60
N VAL A 100 22.26 8.01 12.63
CA VAL A 100 23.72 8.10 12.50
C VAL A 100 24.41 6.77 12.15
N GLU A 101 23.71 5.65 12.27
CA GLU A 101 24.19 4.30 11.94
C GLU A 101 23.69 3.82 10.58
N LEU A 102 22.84 4.61 9.91
CA LEU A 102 22.34 4.26 8.58
C LEU A 102 23.48 4.37 7.57
N THR A 103 23.62 3.33 6.74
CA THR A 103 24.50 3.37 5.58
C THR A 103 23.75 3.92 4.36
N GLU A 104 24.48 4.41 3.36
CA GLU A 104 23.94 4.83 2.07
C GLU A 104 23.09 3.72 1.42
N ARG A 105 23.54 2.46 1.51
CA ARG A 105 22.78 1.30 1.03
C ARG A 105 21.44 1.13 1.75
N HIS A 106 21.40 1.33 3.08
CA HIS A 106 20.13 1.27 3.83
C HIS A 106 19.16 2.37 3.40
N TRP A 107 19.70 3.57 3.17
CA TRP A 107 18.94 4.72 2.72
C TRP A 107 18.33 4.48 1.34
N HIS A 108 19.14 4.20 0.33
CA HIS A 108 18.67 3.96 -1.03
C HIS A 108 17.67 2.81 -1.10
N TRP A 109 17.99 1.68 -0.49
CA TRP A 109 17.08 0.53 -0.47
C TRP A 109 15.70 0.88 0.11
N THR A 110 15.64 1.65 1.19
CA THR A 110 14.38 2.05 1.83
C THR A 110 13.63 3.06 0.96
N MET A 111 14.32 4.06 0.42
CA MET A 111 13.72 5.09 -0.44
C MET A 111 13.18 4.50 -1.75
N ASP A 112 13.93 3.64 -2.40
CA ASP A 112 13.56 3.03 -3.68
C ASP A 112 12.30 2.17 -3.57
N ILE A 113 12.19 1.36 -2.50
CA ILE A 113 11.04 0.49 -2.30
C ILE A 113 9.82 1.29 -1.83
N ASN A 114 9.98 2.19 -0.85
CA ASN A 114 8.83 2.81 -0.19
C ASN A 114 8.27 4.02 -0.92
N ALA A 115 9.10 4.79 -1.61
CA ALA A 115 8.70 5.98 -2.35
C ALA A 115 8.92 5.85 -3.86
N GLY A 116 10.14 5.49 -4.29
CA GLY A 116 10.49 5.41 -5.70
C GLY A 116 9.64 4.43 -6.50
N ALA A 117 9.25 3.32 -5.87
CA ALA A 117 8.40 2.31 -6.51
C ALA A 117 7.04 2.88 -6.97
N LEU A 118 6.45 3.85 -6.26
CA LEU A 118 5.18 4.46 -6.67
C LEU A 118 5.28 5.09 -8.05
N LEU A 119 6.36 5.81 -8.33
CA LEU A 119 6.57 6.43 -9.64
C LEU A 119 6.67 5.38 -10.75
N GLY A 120 7.46 4.32 -10.53
CA GLY A 120 7.58 3.21 -11.48
C GLY A 120 6.26 2.49 -11.72
N LEU A 121 5.50 2.22 -10.64
CA LEU A 121 4.18 1.59 -10.73
C LEU A 121 3.23 2.41 -11.60
N ILE A 122 3.17 3.73 -11.40
CA ILE A 122 2.28 4.60 -12.17
C ILE A 122 2.71 4.65 -13.64
N GLN A 123 3.99 4.84 -13.93
CA GLN A 123 4.50 4.88 -15.30
C GLN A 123 4.10 3.64 -16.11
N HIS A 124 4.16 2.46 -15.50
CA HIS A 124 3.76 1.20 -16.16
C HIS A 124 2.23 0.97 -16.14
N ALA A 125 1.51 1.52 -15.17
CA ALA A 125 0.05 1.39 -15.09
C ALA A 125 -0.68 2.24 -16.12
N MET A 126 -0.15 3.42 -16.48
CA MET A 126 -0.80 4.38 -17.36
C MET A 126 -1.31 3.78 -18.68
N PRO A 127 -0.54 2.95 -19.43
CA PRO A 127 -1.03 2.33 -20.66
C PRO A 127 -2.22 1.37 -20.44
N LEU A 128 -2.32 0.75 -19.27
CA LEU A 128 -3.40 -0.20 -18.92
C LEU A 128 -4.64 0.50 -18.33
N MET A 129 -4.49 1.67 -17.73
CA MET A 129 -5.60 2.52 -17.28
C MET A 129 -6.30 3.22 -18.45
N GLY A 130 -5.52 3.68 -19.43
CA GLY A 130 -6.03 4.36 -20.63
C GLY A 130 -6.82 5.64 -20.27
N GLU A 131 -7.88 5.92 -21.03
CA GLU A 131 -8.78 7.08 -20.83
C GLU A 131 -9.89 6.84 -19.81
N ARG A 132 -10.00 5.63 -19.27
CA ARG A 132 -11.06 5.27 -18.30
C ARG A 132 -10.85 5.88 -16.92
N GLY A 133 -9.68 6.47 -16.69
CA GLY A 133 -9.28 6.90 -15.36
C GLY A 133 -8.89 5.73 -14.45
N GLY A 134 -8.71 6.00 -13.17
CA GLY A 134 -8.29 4.97 -12.21
C GLY A 134 -8.16 5.46 -10.77
N ARG A 135 -7.72 4.55 -9.91
CA ARG A 135 -7.44 4.83 -8.50
C ARG A 135 -6.03 4.37 -8.14
N VAL A 136 -5.28 5.25 -7.53
CA VAL A 136 -3.94 4.96 -7.02
C VAL A 136 -3.91 5.27 -5.53
N ILE A 137 -3.64 4.26 -4.72
CA ILE A 137 -3.58 4.40 -3.26
C ILE A 137 -2.19 3.97 -2.78
N ALA A 138 -1.54 4.84 -2.00
CA ALA A 138 -0.27 4.55 -1.36
C ALA A 138 -0.48 4.28 0.14
N VAL A 139 0.14 3.21 0.67
CA VAL A 139 0.10 2.94 2.11
C VAL A 139 1.26 3.64 2.79
N SER A 140 0.94 4.66 3.57
CA SER A 140 1.87 5.47 4.35
C SER A 140 1.96 5.01 5.83
N SER A 141 2.51 5.83 6.68
CA SER A 141 2.71 5.58 8.11
C SER A 141 2.77 6.90 8.86
N LEU A 142 2.43 6.90 10.13
CA LEU A 142 2.59 8.06 11.02
C LEU A 142 4.03 8.59 11.06
N GLY A 143 5.02 7.74 10.76
CA GLY A 143 6.41 8.16 10.63
C GLY A 143 6.68 9.18 9.52
N ALA A 144 5.75 9.42 8.60
CA ALA A 144 5.85 10.48 7.60
C ALA A 144 5.80 11.90 8.23
N VAL A 145 5.09 12.04 9.36
CA VAL A 145 4.83 13.33 10.01
C VAL A 145 5.25 13.38 11.48
N ARG A 146 5.68 12.25 12.04
CA ARG A 146 6.13 12.15 13.44
C ARG A 146 7.45 11.42 13.54
N ALA A 147 8.30 11.85 14.46
CA ALA A 147 9.53 11.13 14.78
C ALA A 147 9.20 9.86 15.58
N ILE A 148 9.71 8.74 15.09
CA ILE A 148 9.65 7.43 15.75
C ILE A 148 11.10 6.97 15.93
N PRO A 149 11.51 6.50 17.13
CA PRO A 149 12.86 6.00 17.37
C PRO A 149 13.26 4.93 16.33
N ASP A 150 14.49 4.98 15.87
CA ASP A 150 15.09 4.04 14.90
C ASP A 150 14.39 3.94 13.53
N TYR A 151 13.50 4.88 13.22
CA TYR A 151 12.62 4.84 12.04
C TYR A 151 12.99 5.88 10.96
N ALA A 152 14.14 6.53 11.07
CA ALA A 152 14.48 7.72 10.29
C ALA A 152 14.40 7.48 8.77
N ALA A 153 15.00 6.42 8.23
CA ALA A 153 14.94 6.12 6.79
C ALA A 153 13.51 5.80 6.33
N VAL A 154 12.78 5.00 7.12
CA VAL A 154 11.39 4.65 6.79
C VAL A 154 10.49 5.87 6.87
N GLY A 155 10.59 6.68 7.94
CA GLY A 155 9.82 7.91 8.11
C GLY A 155 10.05 8.89 6.96
N ALA A 156 11.31 9.16 6.62
CA ALA A 156 11.67 10.02 5.48
C ALA A 156 11.11 9.47 4.15
N SER A 157 11.17 8.15 3.93
CA SER A 157 10.61 7.54 2.72
C SER A 157 9.09 7.69 2.64
N LYS A 158 8.37 7.62 3.76
CA LYS A 158 6.92 7.81 3.80
C LYS A 158 6.53 9.28 3.62
N ALA A 159 7.32 10.23 4.13
CA ALA A 159 7.15 11.66 3.84
C ALA A 159 7.35 11.96 2.34
N ALA A 160 8.38 11.38 1.73
CA ALA A 160 8.61 11.48 0.28
C ALA A 160 7.46 10.84 -0.53
N LEU A 161 6.94 9.69 -0.10
CA LEU A 161 5.78 9.04 -0.70
C LEU A 161 4.54 9.95 -0.69
N GLU A 162 4.21 10.55 0.45
CA GLU A 162 3.07 11.47 0.57
C GLU A 162 3.24 12.74 -0.25
N SER A 163 4.48 13.26 -0.37
CA SER A 163 4.77 14.37 -1.28
C SER A 163 4.52 13.97 -2.73
N LEU A 164 5.02 12.80 -3.15
CA LEU A 164 4.82 12.27 -4.50
C LEU A 164 3.33 12.06 -4.81
N VAL A 165 2.55 11.57 -3.85
CA VAL A 165 1.09 11.43 -3.96
C VAL A 165 0.44 12.76 -4.33
N ARG A 166 0.80 13.88 -3.68
CA ARG A 166 0.25 15.20 -3.99
C ARG A 166 0.59 15.68 -5.41
N HIS A 167 1.84 15.49 -5.84
CA HIS A 167 2.27 15.87 -7.19
C HIS A 167 1.56 15.04 -8.27
N LEU A 168 1.52 13.72 -8.11
CA LEU A 168 0.84 12.82 -9.04
C LEU A 168 -0.68 13.07 -9.06
N ALA A 169 -1.28 13.43 -7.94
CA ALA A 169 -2.69 13.77 -7.86
C ALA A 169 -3.04 14.96 -8.77
N VAL A 170 -2.24 16.02 -8.75
CA VAL A 170 -2.44 17.19 -9.62
C VAL A 170 -2.21 16.86 -11.08
N GLU A 171 -1.13 16.12 -11.37
CA GLU A 171 -0.75 15.76 -12.74
C GLU A 171 -1.77 14.83 -13.42
N LEU A 172 -2.32 13.87 -12.65
CA LEU A 172 -3.15 12.81 -13.21
C LEU A 172 -4.66 13.07 -13.09
N ALA A 173 -5.10 14.08 -12.32
CA ALA A 173 -6.50 14.45 -12.19
C ALA A 173 -7.19 14.73 -13.55
N PRO A 174 -6.56 15.44 -14.52
CA PRO A 174 -7.17 15.67 -15.84
C PRO A 174 -7.42 14.37 -16.63
N ARG A 175 -6.77 13.26 -16.25
CA ARG A 175 -6.96 11.94 -16.84
C ARG A 175 -7.97 11.08 -16.07
N GLY A 176 -8.69 11.65 -15.11
CA GLY A 176 -9.66 10.94 -14.27
C GLY A 176 -9.03 9.96 -13.29
N ILE A 177 -7.75 10.15 -12.94
CA ILE A 177 -7.03 9.28 -11.98
C ILE A 177 -6.94 9.98 -10.63
N ASN A 178 -7.53 9.37 -9.59
CA ASN A 178 -7.38 9.83 -8.23
C ASN A 178 -6.16 9.17 -7.57
N VAL A 179 -5.33 9.99 -6.94
CA VAL A 179 -4.13 9.53 -6.23
C VAL A 179 -4.20 9.99 -4.78
N ASN A 180 -4.24 9.05 -3.83
CA ASN A 180 -4.34 9.33 -2.41
C ASN A 180 -3.44 8.40 -1.59
N ALA A 181 -3.24 8.72 -0.33
CA ALA A 181 -2.53 7.86 0.63
C ALA A 181 -3.44 7.48 1.81
N VAL A 182 -3.15 6.34 2.41
CA VAL A 182 -3.71 5.91 3.70
C VAL A 182 -2.56 5.71 4.67
N SER A 183 -2.57 6.47 5.77
CA SER A 183 -1.57 6.37 6.83
C SER A 183 -2.13 5.53 7.97
N ALA A 184 -1.63 4.32 8.13
CA ALA A 184 -2.04 3.43 9.20
C ALA A 184 -1.35 3.81 10.53
N GLY A 185 -2.07 3.63 11.63
CA GLY A 185 -1.50 3.61 12.98
C GLY A 185 -0.64 2.37 13.21
N VAL A 186 -0.48 2.00 14.48
CA VAL A 186 0.20 0.74 14.81
C VAL A 186 -0.73 -0.42 14.49
N VAL A 187 -0.34 -1.24 13.52
CA VAL A 187 -1.08 -2.42 13.06
C VAL A 187 -0.28 -3.66 13.43
N GLU A 188 -0.89 -4.60 14.16
CA GLU A 188 -0.24 -5.84 14.52
C GLU A 188 -0.09 -6.76 13.30
N THR A 189 1.06 -6.67 12.65
CA THR A 189 1.42 -7.46 11.48
C THR A 189 2.80 -8.10 11.66
N ASP A 190 3.18 -9.00 10.74
CA ASP A 190 4.53 -9.58 10.73
C ASP A 190 5.65 -8.55 10.62
N ALA A 191 5.38 -7.37 10.07
CA ALA A 191 6.36 -6.28 10.00
C ALA A 191 6.80 -5.83 11.41
N LEU A 192 5.91 -5.83 12.39
CA LEU A 192 6.21 -5.49 13.78
C LEU A 192 7.09 -6.53 14.50
N LYS A 193 7.18 -7.77 13.99
CA LYS A 193 8.06 -8.80 14.59
C LYS A 193 9.53 -8.39 14.57
N HIS A 194 9.91 -7.48 13.70
CA HIS A 194 11.29 -6.99 13.56
C HIS A 194 11.57 -5.74 14.39
N PHE A 195 10.57 -5.19 15.10
CA PHE A 195 10.76 -4.02 15.93
C PHE A 195 11.33 -4.40 17.30
N PRO A 196 12.39 -3.71 17.76
CA PRO A 196 12.82 -3.80 19.16
C PRO A 196 11.65 -3.42 20.08
N ARG A 197 11.51 -4.11 21.21
CA ARG A 197 10.44 -3.86 22.20
C ARG A 197 9.01 -3.92 21.62
N ARG A 198 8.75 -4.87 20.71
CA ARG A 198 7.43 -5.04 20.06
C ARG A 198 6.27 -5.01 21.07
N GLU A 199 6.33 -5.75 22.16
CA GLU A 199 5.25 -5.84 23.15
C GLU A 199 5.01 -4.48 23.84
N GLU A 200 6.07 -3.77 24.20
CA GLU A 200 5.98 -2.42 24.77
C GLU A 200 5.30 -1.42 23.80
N ILE A 201 5.67 -1.50 22.52
CA ILE A 201 5.05 -0.68 21.48
C ILE A 201 3.55 -0.98 21.38
N LEU A 202 3.17 -2.27 21.32
CA LEU A 202 1.77 -2.68 21.21
C LEU A 202 0.95 -2.24 22.43
N ASP A 203 1.45 -2.48 23.64
CA ASP A 203 0.74 -2.13 24.87
C ASP A 203 0.62 -0.62 25.06
N ASN A 204 1.68 0.13 24.79
CA ASN A 204 1.63 1.59 24.82
C ASN A 204 0.65 2.13 23.78
N SER A 205 0.66 1.58 22.58
CA SER A 205 -0.24 2.01 21.52
C SER A 205 -1.71 1.70 21.85
N ARG A 206 -2.02 0.52 22.43
CA ARG A 206 -3.38 0.20 22.87
C ARG A 206 -3.88 1.19 23.93
N ARG A 207 -3.05 1.49 24.93
CA ARG A 207 -3.43 2.44 26.00
C ARG A 207 -3.65 3.86 25.50
N ARG A 208 -2.89 4.29 24.49
CA ARG A 208 -2.93 5.65 23.96
C ARG A 208 -3.94 5.82 22.82
N THR A 209 -4.50 4.76 22.28
CA THR A 209 -5.49 4.84 21.20
C THR A 209 -6.87 5.14 21.75
N PRO A 210 -7.47 6.32 21.49
CA PRO A 210 -8.80 6.66 22.01
C PRO A 210 -9.90 5.68 21.65
N ALA A 211 -9.80 5.03 20.48
CA ALA A 211 -10.74 3.99 20.06
C ALA A 211 -10.66 2.69 20.88
N GLY A 212 -9.75 2.60 21.87
CA GLY A 212 -9.63 1.47 22.80
C GLY A 212 -9.00 0.21 22.22
N ARG A 213 -8.56 0.23 20.95
CA ARG A 213 -7.91 -0.90 20.28
C ARG A 213 -6.89 -0.44 19.25
N LEU A 214 -6.01 -1.34 18.84
CA LEU A 214 -5.11 -1.09 17.72
C LEU A 214 -5.88 -1.10 16.39
N THR A 215 -5.33 -0.41 15.40
CA THR A 215 -5.77 -0.50 14.01
C THR A 215 -5.54 -1.92 13.49
N THR A 216 -6.54 -2.49 12.82
CA THR A 216 -6.40 -3.79 12.14
C THR A 216 -6.09 -3.61 10.65
N PRO A 217 -5.56 -4.64 9.96
CA PRO A 217 -5.42 -4.61 8.51
C PRO A 217 -6.75 -4.32 7.80
N GLU A 218 -7.87 -4.80 8.34
CA GLU A 218 -9.22 -4.62 7.79
C GLU A 218 -9.69 -3.16 7.90
N ASP A 219 -9.35 -2.45 8.98
CA ASP A 219 -9.65 -1.01 9.11
C ASP A 219 -8.99 -0.21 7.96
N VAL A 220 -7.74 -0.53 7.66
CA VAL A 220 -7.00 0.09 6.55
C VAL A 220 -7.62 -0.31 5.20
N ALA A 221 -7.95 -1.59 5.01
CA ALA A 221 -8.56 -2.10 3.79
C ALA A 221 -9.91 -1.45 3.48
N ASN A 222 -10.73 -1.17 4.50
CA ASN A 222 -12.02 -0.49 4.34
C ASN A 222 -11.84 0.94 3.84
N VAL A 223 -10.84 1.68 4.32
CA VAL A 223 -10.56 3.04 3.84
C VAL A 223 -9.98 3.01 2.42
N VAL A 224 -9.12 2.05 2.10
CA VAL A 224 -8.63 1.85 0.72
C VAL A 224 -9.79 1.53 -0.22
N TYR A 225 -10.70 0.65 0.16
CA TYR A 225 -11.92 0.35 -0.61
C TYR A 225 -12.75 1.62 -0.83
N PHE A 226 -13.03 2.40 0.22
CA PHE A 226 -13.76 3.66 0.11
C PHE A 226 -13.11 4.60 -0.92
N LEU A 227 -11.79 4.77 -0.87
CA LEU A 227 -11.05 5.60 -1.83
C LEU A 227 -11.11 5.07 -3.27
N CYS A 228 -11.41 3.80 -3.47
CA CYS A 228 -11.61 3.22 -4.80
C CYS A 228 -13.02 3.44 -5.35
N THR A 229 -13.98 3.87 -4.53
CA THR A 229 -15.38 4.07 -4.93
C THR A 229 -15.64 5.48 -5.48
N PRO A 230 -16.76 5.69 -6.22
CA PRO A 230 -17.17 7.02 -6.66
C PRO A 230 -17.44 8.02 -5.52
N LEU A 231 -17.69 7.55 -4.29
CA LEU A 231 -17.88 8.44 -3.13
C LEU A 231 -16.63 9.27 -2.80
N ALA A 232 -15.46 8.84 -3.27
CA ALA A 232 -14.19 9.51 -3.06
C ALA A 232 -13.71 10.32 -4.28
N ASP A 233 -14.55 10.56 -5.29
CA ASP A 233 -14.14 11.21 -6.54
C ASP A 233 -13.51 12.60 -6.32
N MET A 234 -13.96 13.35 -5.31
CA MET A 234 -13.41 14.66 -4.97
C MET A 234 -12.29 14.61 -3.91
N ILE A 235 -11.86 13.41 -3.48
CA ILE A 235 -10.70 13.25 -2.61
C ILE A 235 -9.47 13.04 -3.49
N GLN A 236 -8.58 14.04 -3.51
CA GLN A 236 -7.41 14.05 -4.39
C GLN A 236 -6.18 14.58 -3.67
N GLY A 237 -5.08 13.83 -3.71
CA GLY A 237 -3.81 14.21 -3.08
C GLY A 237 -3.81 14.16 -1.56
N GLN A 238 -4.77 13.48 -0.93
CA GLN A 238 -4.94 13.45 0.52
C GLN A 238 -4.28 12.22 1.15
N THR A 239 -3.86 12.37 2.41
CA THR A 239 -3.45 11.26 3.27
C THR A 239 -4.52 11.08 4.35
N LEU A 240 -5.27 9.98 4.28
CA LEU A 240 -6.27 9.63 5.29
C LEU A 240 -5.62 8.82 6.40
N VAL A 241 -5.72 9.32 7.63
CA VAL A 241 -5.16 8.65 8.81
C VAL A 241 -6.17 7.66 9.38
N VAL A 242 -5.71 6.41 9.60
CA VAL A 242 -6.50 5.30 10.14
C VAL A 242 -5.77 4.77 11.37
N ASP A 243 -5.99 5.39 12.53
CA ASP A 243 -5.22 5.11 13.75
C ASP A 243 -6.04 5.15 15.05
N GLY A 244 -7.36 5.23 14.95
CA GLY A 244 -8.25 5.29 16.12
C GLY A 244 -8.03 6.51 17.01
N GLY A 245 -7.45 7.58 16.48
CA GLY A 245 -7.14 8.81 17.21
C GLY A 245 -5.76 8.83 17.89
N TYR A 246 -4.94 7.81 17.69
CA TYR A 246 -3.61 7.71 18.31
C TYR A 246 -2.72 8.94 18.01
N SER A 247 -2.79 9.49 16.81
CA SER A 247 -1.92 10.59 16.38
C SER A 247 -2.35 11.97 16.89
N ILE A 248 -3.57 12.13 17.39
CA ILE A 248 -4.13 13.42 17.81
C ILE A 248 -4.12 13.64 19.33
N VAL A 249 -3.75 12.63 20.10
CA VAL A 249 -3.58 12.78 21.56
C VAL A 249 -2.14 13.19 21.90
N ALA A 250 -2.00 13.98 22.98
CA ALA A 250 -0.70 14.47 23.48
C ALA A 250 0.10 13.38 24.20
#